data_9e03a4ed0d73639f5bfc076806d0a9b3
#
_entry.id   9e03a4ed0d73639f5bfc076806d0a9b3
#
_cell.length_a   1.000
_cell.length_b   1.000
_cell.length_c   1.000
_cell.angle_alpha   90.00
_cell.angle_beta   90.00
_cell.angle_gamma   90.00
#
_symmetry.space_group_name_H-M   'P 1'
#
loop_
_entity.id
_entity.type
_entity.pdbx_description
1 polymer ?
#
loop_
_entity_poly.entity_id
_entity_poly.type
_entity_poly.pdbx_seq_one_letter_code
_entity_poly.pdbx_strand_id
1 'polypeptide(L)'
;MNRFSVTLAAAALFAGSAYLAQKPLVGDDSEIRLTASKYEFSPNVIKAKRGDHIRLVITAVDRIHGFKLEAFHIDQKLPKGEPVTVEFTADRPGTFLFECSHFCGLGHQKMKGQLTVE
;
A
#
# COMPACT_ATOMS: atom_id res chain seq x y z
N MET A 1 36.70 -28.07 51.81
CA MET A 1 35.96 -28.09 51.56
C MET A 1 34.98 -27.45 50.99
N ASN A 2 34.73 -26.72 50.33
CA ASN A 2 33.71 -26.16 49.91
C ASN A 2 33.48 -26.25 48.57
N ARG A 3 32.59 -26.76 48.23
CA ARG A 3 32.17 -26.84 47.06
C ARG A 3 31.11 -26.07 46.82
N PHE A 4 31.05 -25.18 46.08
CA PHE A 4 30.01 -24.51 45.71
C PHE A 4 29.66 -24.77 44.36
N SER A 5 28.76 -25.45 44.17
CA SER A 5 28.18 -25.67 42.91
C SER A 5 27.36 -24.58 42.59
N VAL A 6 27.77 -23.81 41.79
CA VAL A 6 26.96 -22.84 41.29
C VAL A 6 26.28 -23.29 40.13
N THR A 7 25.12 -23.57 40.29
CA THR A 7 24.31 -23.90 39.22
C THR A 7 23.77 -22.69 38.72
N LEU A 8 24.20 -22.22 37.67
CA LEU A 8 23.62 -21.22 37.11
C LEU A 8 22.53 -21.51 36.32
N ALA A 9 21.55 -20.85 36.48
CA ALA A 9 20.36 -21.03 35.80
C ALA A 9 20.42 -20.55 34.42
N ALA A 10 20.20 -21.36 33.57
CA ALA A 10 20.13 -21.03 32.22
C ALA A 10 18.78 -20.69 31.76
N ALA A 11 17.96 -20.12 32.57
CA ALA A 11 16.58 -19.97 32.26
C ALA A 11 16.23 -18.78 31.40
N ALA A 12 17.18 -17.98 31.05
CA ALA A 12 16.83 -16.75 30.43
C ALA A 12 16.63 -16.76 28.95
N LEU A 13 16.81 -17.90 28.31
CA LEU A 13 16.84 -17.90 26.89
C LEU A 13 15.54 -18.07 26.19
N PHE A 14 14.44 -18.32 26.92
CA PHE A 14 13.22 -18.65 26.24
C PHE A 14 12.31 -17.48 26.04
N ALA A 15 12.52 -16.39 26.69
CA ALA A 15 11.60 -15.28 26.58
C ALA A 15 11.63 -14.61 25.22
N GLY A 16 12.78 -14.64 24.57
CA GLY A 16 12.90 -14.03 23.27
C GLY A 16 12.16 -14.75 22.17
N SER A 17 12.13 -16.06 22.24
CA SER A 17 11.40 -16.82 21.25
C SER A 17 9.92 -16.62 21.34
N ALA A 18 9.40 -16.55 22.54
CA ALA A 18 7.98 -16.33 22.70
C ALA A 18 7.54 -14.95 22.20
N TYR A 19 8.38 -13.98 22.40
CA TYR A 19 8.07 -12.65 21.91
C TYR A 19 8.03 -12.61 20.39
N LEU A 20 8.98 -13.25 19.73
CA LEU A 20 9.00 -13.25 18.28
C LEU A 20 7.81 -14.01 17.71
N ALA A 21 7.35 -15.05 18.36
CA ALA A 21 6.21 -15.80 17.90
C ALA A 21 4.91 -15.00 18.01
N GLN A 22 4.87 -14.03 18.88
CA GLN A 22 3.70 -13.20 19.09
C GLN A 22 3.73 -11.90 18.33
N LYS A 23 4.79 -11.65 17.58
CA LYS A 23 4.90 -10.42 16.84
C LYS A 23 3.80 -10.37 15.78
N PRO A 24 3.03 -9.29 15.70
CA PRO A 24 1.97 -9.20 14.71
C PRO A 24 2.56 -9.23 13.31
N LEU A 25 1.79 -9.77 12.38
CA LEU A 25 2.19 -9.74 11.00
C LEU A 25 2.09 -8.31 10.51
N VAL A 26 3.20 -7.78 10.08
CA VAL A 26 3.26 -6.46 9.49
C VAL A 26 3.46 -6.66 8.02
N GLY A 27 2.64 -6.06 7.21
CA GLY A 27 2.81 -6.13 5.78
C GLY A 27 4.03 -5.34 5.33
N ASP A 28 4.40 -5.55 4.10
CA ASP A 28 5.55 -4.89 3.52
C ASP A 28 5.19 -3.48 3.08
N ASP A 29 6.20 -2.62 3.00
CA ASP A 29 6.05 -1.32 2.37
C ASP A 29 6.25 -1.51 0.87
N SER A 30 5.34 -0.98 0.08
CA SER A 30 5.42 -1.06 -1.37
C SER A 30 5.24 0.32 -1.98
N GLU A 31 6.13 0.68 -2.89
CA GLU A 31 5.97 1.90 -3.67
C GLU A 31 5.63 1.50 -5.10
N ILE A 32 4.54 2.02 -5.62
CA ILE A 32 4.04 1.71 -6.95
C ILE A 32 3.86 3.02 -7.70
N ARG A 33 4.43 3.09 -8.90
CA ARG A 33 4.34 4.29 -9.73
C ARG A 33 3.33 4.08 -10.82
N LEU A 34 2.43 5.07 -10.97
CA LEU A 34 1.42 5.07 -12.01
C LEU A 34 1.55 6.33 -12.83
N THR A 35 1.19 6.23 -14.09
CA THR A 35 0.95 7.41 -14.91
C THR A 35 -0.54 7.52 -15.19
N ALA A 36 -1.02 8.73 -15.34
CA ALA A 36 -2.38 9.04 -15.72
C ALA A 36 -2.34 9.83 -17.01
N SER A 37 -3.01 9.34 -18.03
CA SER A 37 -3.11 10.01 -19.31
C SER A 37 -4.49 9.74 -19.90
N LYS A 38 -4.90 10.45 -20.97
CA LYS A 38 -6.18 10.20 -21.60
C LYS A 38 -6.15 8.84 -22.24
N TYR A 39 -6.93 7.93 -21.86
CA TYR A 39 -7.92 7.84 -20.78
C TYR A 39 -7.62 6.59 -19.99
N GLU A 40 -6.45 6.51 -19.44
CA GLU A 40 -5.98 5.33 -18.76
C GLU A 40 -5.03 5.62 -17.61
N PHE A 41 -5.01 4.73 -16.65
CA PHE A 41 -3.94 4.65 -15.67
C PHE A 41 -3.01 3.52 -16.09
N SER A 42 -1.70 3.73 -15.98
CA SER A 42 -0.73 2.69 -16.32
C SER A 42 0.26 2.50 -15.17
N PRO A 43 0.29 1.33 -14.55
CA PRO A 43 -0.58 0.18 -14.75
C PRO A 43 -2.01 0.43 -14.26
N ASN A 44 -2.97 -0.29 -14.83
CA ASN A 44 -4.36 -0.15 -14.40
C ASN A 44 -4.83 -1.28 -13.48
N VAL A 45 -3.96 -2.21 -13.16
CA VAL A 45 -4.21 -3.25 -12.17
C VAL A 45 -3.05 -3.21 -11.19
N ILE A 46 -3.37 -3.02 -9.93
CA ILE A 46 -2.39 -2.99 -8.85
C ILE A 46 -2.69 -4.16 -7.93
N LYS A 47 -1.67 -4.92 -7.59
CA LYS A 47 -1.82 -6.04 -6.67
C LYS A 47 -1.08 -5.77 -5.38
N ALA A 48 -1.69 -6.14 -4.27
CA ALA A 48 -1.11 -5.98 -2.95
C ALA A 48 -1.49 -7.16 -2.07
N LYS A 49 -0.77 -7.34 -0.99
CA LYS A 49 -1.12 -8.33 0.03
C LYS A 49 -1.78 -7.61 1.19
N ARG A 50 -2.69 -8.30 1.84
CA ARG A 50 -3.35 -7.73 3.02
C ARG A 50 -2.31 -7.35 4.07
N GLY A 51 -2.41 -6.15 4.57
CA GLY A 51 -1.48 -5.62 5.55
C GLY A 51 -0.37 -4.76 4.97
N ASP A 52 -0.21 -4.76 3.65
CA ASP A 52 0.83 -3.95 3.02
C ASP A 52 0.54 -2.47 3.19
N HIS A 53 1.58 -1.71 3.45
CA HIS A 53 1.52 -0.25 3.40
C HIS A 53 1.88 0.18 1.99
N ILE A 54 0.93 0.77 1.30
CA ILE A 54 1.06 1.10 -0.12
C ILE A 54 1.32 2.58 -0.28
N ARG A 55 2.33 2.91 -1.07
CA ARG A 55 2.59 4.27 -1.49
C ARG A 55 2.44 4.32 -2.99
N LEU A 56 1.42 5.02 -3.47
CA LEU A 56 1.22 5.22 -4.90
C LEU A 56 1.79 6.58 -5.27
N VAL A 57 2.67 6.61 -6.26
CA VAL A 57 3.22 7.83 -6.81
C VAL A 57 2.63 7.98 -8.20
N ILE A 58 1.75 8.96 -8.38
CA ILE A 58 0.94 9.07 -9.59
C ILE A 58 1.28 10.38 -10.29
N THR A 59 1.60 10.30 -11.57
CA THR A 59 1.93 11.47 -12.36
C THR A 59 0.98 11.60 -13.55
N ALA A 60 0.28 12.71 -13.66
CA ALA A 60 -0.52 13.04 -14.82
C ALA A 60 0.43 13.60 -15.88
N VAL A 61 0.50 12.95 -17.05
CA VAL A 61 1.52 13.29 -18.04
C VAL A 61 1.04 14.20 -19.14
N ASP A 62 -0.26 14.26 -19.42
CA ASP A 62 -0.79 15.03 -20.54
C ASP A 62 -1.66 16.22 -20.12
N ARG A 63 -2.36 16.11 -19.04
CA ARG A 63 -3.20 17.18 -18.49
C ARG A 63 -3.57 16.84 -17.06
N ILE A 64 -4.33 17.68 -16.42
CA ILE A 64 -4.81 17.42 -15.07
C ILE A 64 -5.78 16.25 -15.08
N HIS A 65 -5.64 15.37 -14.13
CA HIS A 65 -6.52 14.25 -13.89
C HIS A 65 -6.88 14.21 -12.39
N GLY A 66 -7.55 13.17 -11.95
CA GLY A 66 -7.78 12.89 -10.55
C GLY A 66 -7.61 11.42 -10.29
N PHE A 67 -7.44 11.04 -9.05
CA PHE A 67 -7.35 9.65 -8.65
C PHE A 67 -8.24 9.45 -7.45
N LYS A 68 -9.24 8.57 -7.60
CA LYS A 68 -10.17 8.26 -6.54
C LYS A 68 -10.17 6.76 -6.28
N LEU A 69 -9.83 6.39 -5.08
CA LEU A 69 -9.92 5.03 -4.58
C LEU A 69 -10.85 5.08 -3.38
N GLU A 70 -12.13 4.99 -3.64
CA GLU A 70 -13.16 5.28 -2.65
C GLU A 70 -13.13 4.34 -1.47
N ALA A 71 -12.83 3.08 -1.70
CA ALA A 71 -12.80 2.08 -0.63
C ALA A 71 -11.77 2.42 0.46
N PHE A 72 -10.78 3.23 0.15
CA PHE A 72 -9.76 3.65 1.11
C PHE A 72 -9.79 5.16 1.37
N HIS A 73 -10.90 5.81 1.02
CA HIS A 73 -11.12 7.24 1.27
C HIS A 73 -10.07 8.15 0.64
N ILE A 74 -9.65 7.80 -0.57
CA ILE A 74 -8.67 8.60 -1.32
C ILE A 74 -9.37 9.26 -2.49
N ASP A 75 -9.19 10.57 -2.62
CA ASP A 75 -9.64 11.34 -3.77
C ASP A 75 -8.67 12.49 -3.92
N GLN A 76 -7.81 12.40 -4.94
CA GLN A 76 -6.67 13.29 -5.07
C GLN A 76 -6.61 13.88 -6.46
N LYS A 77 -6.43 15.20 -6.54
CA LYS A 77 -6.19 15.89 -7.79
C LYS A 77 -4.77 15.63 -8.25
N LEU A 78 -4.60 15.45 -9.55
CA LEU A 78 -3.31 15.17 -10.16
C LEU A 78 -2.94 16.31 -11.11
N PRO A 79 -2.17 17.30 -10.67
CA PRO A 79 -1.72 18.38 -11.55
C PRO A 79 -0.79 17.80 -12.62
N LYS A 80 -0.83 18.39 -13.81
CA LYS A 80 0.01 17.92 -14.90
C LYS A 80 1.48 18.01 -14.54
N GLY A 81 2.19 16.90 -14.73
CA GLY A 81 3.64 16.87 -14.59
C GLY A 81 4.18 16.76 -13.17
N GLU A 82 3.30 16.78 -12.16
CA GLU A 82 3.75 16.73 -10.77
C GLU A 82 3.43 15.38 -10.15
N PRO A 83 4.41 14.65 -9.63
CA PRO A 83 4.11 13.42 -8.91
C PRO A 83 3.31 13.71 -7.65
N VAL A 84 2.25 12.96 -7.45
CA VAL A 84 1.42 13.05 -6.25
C VAL A 84 1.48 11.71 -5.55
N THR A 85 1.79 11.73 -4.27
CA THR A 85 1.92 10.52 -3.47
C THR A 85 0.70 10.35 -2.58
N VAL A 86 0.07 9.18 -2.65
CA VAL A 86 -0.99 8.80 -1.72
C VAL A 86 -0.57 7.52 -1.01
N GLU A 87 -0.91 7.44 0.28
CA GLU A 87 -0.52 6.30 1.09
C GLU A 87 -1.74 5.72 1.79
N PHE A 88 -1.77 4.41 1.90
CA PHE A 88 -2.82 3.71 2.63
C PHE A 88 -2.34 2.31 3.01
N THR A 89 -3.03 1.70 3.95
CA THR A 89 -2.78 0.30 4.30
C THR A 89 -3.86 -0.56 3.65
N ALA A 90 -3.42 -1.59 2.93
CA ALA A 90 -4.34 -2.55 2.31
C ALA A 90 -4.89 -3.48 3.39
N ASP A 91 -5.83 -3.00 4.19
CA ASP A 91 -6.24 -3.64 5.42
C ASP A 91 -7.29 -4.73 5.24
N ARG A 92 -7.79 -4.92 4.04
CA ARG A 92 -8.78 -5.97 3.77
C ARG A 92 -8.64 -6.52 2.35
N PRO A 93 -8.93 -7.82 2.17
CA PRO A 93 -8.85 -8.41 0.84
C PRO A 93 -10.02 -7.98 -0.03
N GLY A 94 -9.85 -8.07 -1.32
CA GLY A 94 -10.88 -7.77 -2.28
C GLY A 94 -10.34 -7.07 -3.52
N THR A 95 -11.25 -6.73 -4.42
CA THR A 95 -10.95 -5.95 -5.61
C THR A 95 -11.67 -4.63 -5.50
N PHE A 96 -10.93 -3.55 -5.61
CA PHE A 96 -11.44 -2.21 -5.39
C PHE A 96 -11.18 -1.35 -6.62
N LEU A 97 -12.18 -0.63 -7.05
CA LEU A 97 -12.10 0.24 -8.22
C LEU A 97 -11.37 1.53 -7.87
N PHE A 98 -10.51 1.99 -8.77
CA PHE A 98 -10.09 3.39 -8.76
C PHE A 98 -10.43 4.03 -10.12
N GLU A 99 -10.62 5.33 -10.11
CA GLU A 99 -11.07 6.02 -11.30
C GLU A 99 -10.60 7.47 -11.30
N CYS A 100 -10.64 8.10 -12.46
CA CYS A 100 -10.35 9.52 -12.58
C CYS A 100 -11.50 10.31 -11.98
N SER A 101 -11.21 11.18 -11.03
CA SER A 101 -12.20 11.97 -10.33
C SER A 101 -12.30 13.42 -10.80
N HIS A 102 -11.44 13.82 -11.75
CA HIS A 102 -11.47 15.16 -12.30
C HIS A 102 -11.74 15.05 -13.79
N PHE A 103 -12.79 15.69 -14.28
CA PHE A 103 -13.15 15.60 -15.70
C PHE A 103 -11.94 15.93 -16.57
N CYS A 104 -11.57 14.99 -17.43
CA CYS A 104 -10.36 15.08 -18.23
C CYS A 104 -10.59 14.95 -19.72
N GLY A 105 -11.83 14.96 -20.18
CA GLY A 105 -12.18 14.86 -21.60
C GLY A 105 -13.29 13.86 -21.82
N LEU A 106 -13.59 13.57 -23.10
CA LEU A 106 -14.75 12.74 -23.45
C LEU A 106 -14.61 11.30 -23.00
N GLY A 107 -13.42 10.79 -22.83
CA GLY A 107 -13.18 9.42 -22.35
C GLY A 107 -13.04 9.31 -20.84
N HIS A 108 -13.36 10.36 -20.10
CA HIS A 108 -13.20 10.40 -18.66
C HIS A 108 -13.84 9.22 -17.94
N GLN A 109 -15.01 8.79 -18.33
CA GLN A 109 -15.70 7.68 -17.68
C GLN A 109 -15.05 6.33 -17.91
N LYS A 110 -14.17 6.22 -18.89
CA LYS A 110 -13.48 4.97 -19.18
C LYS A 110 -12.16 4.85 -18.41
N MET A 111 -11.74 5.93 -17.79
CA MET A 111 -10.43 5.99 -17.13
C MET A 111 -10.51 5.38 -15.74
N LYS A 112 -10.30 4.07 -15.66
CA LYS A 112 -10.48 3.27 -14.46
C LYS A 112 -9.40 2.21 -14.33
N GLY A 113 -9.23 1.73 -13.13
CA GLY A 113 -8.38 0.59 -12.85
C GLY A 113 -8.85 -0.11 -11.59
N GLN A 114 -8.09 -1.10 -11.16
CA GLN A 114 -8.47 -1.84 -9.96
C GLN A 114 -7.27 -2.19 -9.09
N LEU A 115 -7.51 -2.17 -7.80
CA LEU A 115 -6.59 -2.64 -6.79
C LEU A 115 -7.10 -3.99 -6.30
N THR A 116 -6.27 -5.02 -6.41
CA THR A 116 -6.59 -6.34 -5.88
C THR A 116 -5.73 -6.60 -4.66
N VAL A 117 -6.37 -6.87 -3.54
CA VAL A 117 -5.69 -7.20 -2.27
C VAL A 117 -5.97 -8.66 -1.96
N GLU A 118 -4.91 -9.42 -1.79
CA GLU A 118 -5.02 -10.85 -1.51
C GLU A 118 -4.60 -11.22 -0.09
#